data_679710c09ad281e18fca600c0d9d8555
#
_entry.id   679710c09ad281e18fca600c0d9d8555
#
_cell.length_a   1.000
_cell.length_b   1.000
_cell.length_c   1.000
_cell.angle_alpha   90.00
_cell.angle_beta   90.00
_cell.angle_gamma   90.00
#
_symmetry.space_group_name_H-M   'P 1'
#
loop_
_entity.id
_entity.type
_entity.pdbx_description
1 polymer ?
#
loop_
_entity_poly.entity_id
_entity_poly.type
_entity_poly.pdbx_seq_one_letter_code
_entity_poly.pdbx_strand_id
1 'polypeptide(L)'
;SAMGNMNARKAPPVVAIGASPVYSVRRIGPRHIILAEGGGAAATGVTNQLEILLLSTNANSSGSALPIRASVAQEIKTDKYSNMNMDVALADTPDKGLYYIACGQDEFCAIYETTGFKGDLKDEDKRLTFDHREVGKIRTDDSYQRCCSFDPTSRGGRLVTGGENGRLKVWNVRDLVDYRDPRLERKPLLDIEAHNANVDSVDVSHDGRYIVSVGDGTAHIWDMQLGRKLTSLTPPTGLAKGWKVRTVKFTPLGEQNMYLLAAFNQIARTSKSQSFLVIYEFNRQAATMKPKAVQGLKVGETISTLALSQDGNMCAVGSMDGSVYVLETIDLKELHAAPNTHGIFVTGIEFLDRSARDVLLPRDLAMRGALPGPAANYRASIVSLSADKTVQLHSVPFDSSTPLSVSMLKIGLWSLLFYLLFWTIASYI
;
A
#
# COMPACT_ATOMS: atom_id res chain seq x y z
N SER A 1 3.39 -27.51 -38.17
CA SER A 1 4.00 -26.35 -37.51
C SER A 1 2.93 -25.56 -36.75
N ALA A 2 2.68 -25.91 -35.50
CA ALA A 2 1.83 -25.16 -34.61
C ALA A 2 2.64 -24.88 -33.36
N MET A 3 3.40 -23.77 -33.39
CA MET A 3 3.89 -23.13 -32.19
C MET A 3 2.72 -22.40 -31.53
N GLY A 4 2.29 -22.90 -30.37
CA GLY A 4 1.19 -22.32 -29.62
C GLY A 4 1.47 -20.89 -29.22
N ASN A 5 0.47 -20.07 -29.41
CA ASN A 5 0.33 -18.72 -28.87
C ASN A 5 0.71 -18.72 -27.38
N MET A 6 1.90 -18.20 -27.05
CA MET A 6 2.13 -17.68 -25.73
C MET A 6 1.12 -16.54 -25.54
N ASN A 7 0.17 -16.75 -24.64
CA ASN A 7 -0.80 -15.73 -24.26
C ASN A 7 -0.06 -14.41 -23.98
N ALA A 8 -0.13 -13.49 -24.90
CA ALA A 8 0.27 -12.11 -24.66
C ALA A 8 -0.53 -11.68 -23.43
N ARG A 9 0.12 -11.46 -22.30
CA ARG A 9 -0.52 -10.99 -21.08
C ARG A 9 -1.21 -9.68 -21.43
N LYS A 10 -2.53 -9.67 -21.39
CA LYS A 10 -3.34 -8.48 -21.70
C LYS A 10 -2.91 -7.38 -20.73
N ALA A 11 -2.61 -6.20 -21.24
CA ALA A 11 -2.23 -5.06 -20.39
C ALA A 11 -3.32 -4.82 -19.33
N PRO A 12 -2.93 -4.49 -18.09
CA PRO A 12 -3.89 -4.17 -17.05
C PRO A 12 -4.80 -3.02 -17.48
N PRO A 13 -6.10 -3.11 -17.20
CA PRO A 13 -7.04 -2.07 -17.61
C PRO A 13 -6.80 -0.77 -16.83
N VAL A 14 -6.83 0.36 -17.52
CA VAL A 14 -6.92 1.69 -16.93
C VAL A 14 -8.37 1.90 -16.49
N VAL A 15 -8.59 2.10 -15.20
CA VAL A 15 -9.94 2.27 -14.61
C VAL A 15 -10.29 3.73 -14.36
N ALA A 16 -9.27 4.60 -14.20
CA ALA A 16 -9.43 6.04 -14.07
C ALA A 16 -8.19 6.76 -14.62
N ILE A 17 -8.37 8.03 -14.98
CA ILE A 17 -7.30 8.96 -15.33
C ILE A 17 -7.49 10.20 -14.46
N GLY A 18 -6.52 10.49 -13.58
CA GLY A 18 -6.52 11.67 -12.73
C GLY A 18 -6.44 12.97 -13.54
N ALA A 19 -7.02 14.02 -13.02
CA ALA A 19 -6.90 15.37 -13.58
C ALA A 19 -5.44 15.86 -13.55
N SER A 20 -4.71 15.45 -12.53
CA SER A 20 -3.33 15.83 -12.21
C SER A 20 -2.45 14.59 -11.95
N PRO A 21 -1.12 14.74 -11.86
CA PRO A 21 -0.25 13.66 -11.39
C PRO A 21 -0.71 13.12 -10.03
N VAL A 22 -0.80 11.79 -9.91
CA VAL A 22 -1.28 11.10 -8.71
C VAL A 22 -0.09 10.59 -7.90
N TYR A 23 -0.02 10.93 -6.61
CA TYR A 23 1.12 10.61 -5.75
C TYR A 23 0.82 9.60 -4.66
N SER A 24 -0.43 9.50 -4.21
CA SER A 24 -0.81 8.56 -3.17
C SER A 24 -2.24 8.05 -3.37
N VAL A 25 -2.50 6.83 -2.91
CA VAL A 25 -3.83 6.22 -2.87
C VAL A 25 -4.07 5.56 -1.53
N ARG A 26 -5.31 5.64 -1.05
CA ARG A 26 -5.79 4.88 0.10
C ARG A 26 -7.22 4.44 -0.13
N ARG A 27 -7.62 3.36 0.53
CA ARG A 27 -9.04 3.01 0.63
C ARG A 27 -9.73 3.96 1.59
N ILE A 28 -10.95 4.36 1.24
CA ILE A 28 -11.83 5.15 2.07
C ILE A 28 -13.24 4.53 2.04
N GLY A 29 -13.37 3.40 2.70
CA GLY A 29 -14.58 2.59 2.68
C GLY A 29 -14.43 1.32 1.85
N PRO A 30 -15.46 0.47 1.89
CA PRO A 30 -15.40 -0.85 1.27
C PRO A 30 -15.37 -0.83 -0.25
N ARG A 31 -15.86 0.25 -0.87
CA ARG A 31 -15.96 0.40 -2.33
C ARG A 31 -15.33 1.68 -2.87
N HIS A 32 -14.60 2.43 -2.03
CA HIS A 32 -14.02 3.69 -2.45
C HIS A 32 -12.50 3.68 -2.31
N ILE A 33 -11.85 4.42 -3.19
CA ILE A 33 -10.45 4.82 -3.04
C ILE A 33 -10.36 6.34 -3.10
N ILE A 34 -9.40 6.90 -2.40
CA ILE A 34 -9.08 8.32 -2.45
C ILE A 34 -7.69 8.48 -3.06
N LEU A 35 -7.58 9.37 -4.01
CA LEU A 35 -6.36 9.73 -4.72
C LEU A 35 -5.86 11.09 -4.22
N ALA A 36 -4.57 11.22 -4.02
CA ALA A 36 -3.91 12.47 -3.70
C ALA A 36 -3.19 12.99 -4.96
N GLU A 37 -3.60 14.15 -5.43
CA GLU A 37 -3.19 14.73 -6.70
C GLU A 37 -2.59 16.12 -6.56
N GLY A 38 -1.76 16.51 -7.51
CA GLY A 38 -1.35 17.89 -7.61
C GLY A 38 -0.09 18.16 -8.42
N GLY A 39 0.13 19.43 -8.72
CA GLY A 39 1.31 19.96 -9.37
C GLY A 39 2.07 20.99 -8.51
N GLY A 40 1.61 21.25 -7.28
CA GLY A 40 2.20 22.21 -6.36
C GLY A 40 1.76 23.65 -6.61
N ALA A 41 2.48 24.60 -5.99
CA ALA A 41 2.17 26.02 -6.00
C ALA A 41 2.51 26.74 -7.32
N ALA A 42 3.21 26.07 -8.24
CA ALA A 42 3.52 26.66 -9.54
C ALA A 42 2.24 26.87 -10.35
N ALA A 43 2.05 28.06 -10.93
CA ALA A 43 0.89 28.40 -11.77
C ALA A 43 0.93 27.68 -13.12
N THR A 44 0.99 26.35 -13.10
CA THR A 44 1.07 25.47 -14.29
C THR A 44 -0.30 25.08 -14.83
N GLY A 45 -1.40 25.53 -14.20
CA GLY A 45 -2.76 25.09 -14.53
C GLY A 45 -3.10 23.67 -14.05
N VAL A 46 -2.20 23.06 -13.27
CA VAL A 46 -2.43 21.74 -12.66
C VAL A 46 -3.24 21.91 -11.37
N THR A 47 -4.37 21.22 -11.28
CA THR A 47 -5.24 21.25 -10.10
C THR A 47 -4.63 20.43 -8.98
N ASN A 48 -4.63 20.99 -7.74
CA ASN A 48 -4.31 20.25 -6.54
C ASN A 48 -5.62 19.82 -5.88
N GLN A 49 -5.80 18.52 -5.66
CA GLN A 49 -7.05 17.98 -5.12
C GLN A 49 -6.87 16.60 -4.49
N LEU A 50 -7.86 16.21 -3.71
CA LEU A 50 -8.13 14.83 -3.36
C LEU A 50 -9.35 14.38 -4.17
N GLU A 51 -9.26 13.27 -4.87
CA GLU A 51 -10.34 12.71 -5.65
C GLU A 51 -10.80 11.39 -5.05
N ILE A 52 -12.09 11.26 -4.74
CA ILE A 52 -12.67 10.02 -4.24
C ILE A 52 -13.39 9.32 -5.39
N LEU A 53 -12.96 8.08 -5.67
CA LEU A 53 -13.54 7.23 -6.70
C LEU A 53 -14.39 6.13 -6.06
N LEU A 54 -15.62 5.97 -6.57
CA LEU A 54 -16.46 4.82 -6.28
C LEU A 54 -16.13 3.69 -7.26
N LEU A 55 -15.83 2.52 -6.73
CA LEU A 55 -15.53 1.30 -7.48
C LEU A 55 -16.79 0.42 -7.54
N SER A 56 -17.31 0.20 -8.72
CA SER A 56 -18.47 -0.65 -8.97
C SER A 56 -18.06 -1.91 -9.71
N THR A 57 -18.50 -3.09 -9.22
CA THR A 57 -18.28 -4.35 -9.92
C THR A 57 -19.25 -4.45 -11.10
N ASN A 58 -18.74 -4.80 -12.27
CA ASN A 58 -19.55 -5.07 -13.43
C ASN A 58 -19.94 -6.57 -13.45
N ALA A 59 -21.11 -6.89 -12.94
CA ALA A 59 -21.60 -8.28 -12.85
C ALA A 59 -21.79 -8.95 -14.23
N ASN A 60 -21.92 -8.16 -15.31
CA ASN A 60 -22.20 -8.63 -16.67
C ASN A 60 -20.98 -8.55 -17.60
N SER A 61 -19.75 -8.51 -17.07
CA SER A 61 -18.55 -8.42 -17.90
C SER A 61 -18.25 -9.71 -18.65
N SER A 62 -19.08 -10.05 -19.65
CA SER A 62 -18.74 -11.06 -20.64
C SER A 62 -17.87 -10.45 -21.73
N GLY A 63 -16.61 -10.79 -21.71
CA GLY A 63 -15.69 -10.67 -22.84
C GLY A 63 -14.86 -9.38 -22.96
N SER A 64 -15.40 -8.20 -22.99
CA SER A 64 -14.63 -6.95 -23.25
C SER A 64 -14.82 -5.82 -22.24
N ALA A 65 -15.82 -5.93 -21.36
CA ALA A 65 -16.10 -4.92 -20.35
C ALA A 65 -15.11 -4.99 -19.18
N LEU A 66 -14.75 -3.84 -18.61
CA LEU A 66 -13.90 -3.76 -17.42
C LEU A 66 -14.57 -4.48 -16.24
N PRO A 67 -13.84 -5.32 -15.50
CA PRO A 67 -14.41 -6.02 -14.33
C PRO A 67 -14.80 -5.06 -13.20
N ILE A 68 -14.16 -3.91 -13.13
CA ILE A 68 -14.45 -2.82 -12.20
C ILE A 68 -14.53 -1.51 -13.00
N ARG A 69 -15.56 -0.73 -12.71
CA ARG A 69 -15.71 0.65 -13.19
C ARG A 69 -15.44 1.60 -12.03
N ALA A 70 -14.59 2.59 -12.24
CA ALA A 70 -14.41 3.70 -11.34
C ALA A 70 -15.23 4.90 -11.81
N SER A 71 -15.91 5.58 -10.90
CA SER A 71 -16.58 6.85 -11.15
C SER A 71 -16.24 7.85 -10.05
N VAL A 72 -16.05 9.12 -10.42
CA VAL A 72 -15.77 10.18 -9.46
C VAL A 72 -16.98 10.35 -8.56
N ALA A 73 -16.80 10.09 -7.27
CA ALA A 73 -17.81 10.32 -6.25
C ALA A 73 -17.67 11.72 -5.67
N GLN A 74 -16.43 12.23 -5.52
CA GLN A 74 -16.15 13.51 -4.91
C GLN A 74 -14.78 14.06 -5.26
N GLU A 75 -14.67 15.38 -5.34
CA GLU A 75 -13.42 16.14 -5.43
C GLU A 75 -13.31 17.12 -4.25
N ILE A 76 -12.14 17.16 -3.63
CA ILE A 76 -11.80 18.08 -2.55
C ILE A 76 -10.61 18.91 -3.02
N LYS A 77 -10.85 20.15 -3.40
CA LYS A 77 -9.78 21.07 -3.86
C LYS A 77 -8.92 21.52 -2.69
N THR A 78 -7.59 21.49 -2.88
CA THR A 78 -6.61 21.83 -1.86
C THR A 78 -5.81 23.09 -2.22
N ASP A 79 -6.38 23.94 -3.07
CA ASP A 79 -5.85 25.22 -3.53
C ASP A 79 -4.43 25.13 -4.09
N LYS A 80 -3.47 25.82 -3.46
CA LYS A 80 -2.07 25.85 -3.90
C LYS A 80 -1.22 24.67 -3.43
N TYR A 81 -1.74 23.81 -2.57
CA TYR A 81 -0.97 22.74 -1.94
C TYR A 81 -1.12 21.42 -2.67
N SER A 82 -0.01 20.85 -3.08
CA SER A 82 0.06 19.51 -3.64
C SER A 82 -0.01 18.46 -2.52
N ASN A 83 -0.77 17.40 -2.75
CA ASN A 83 -0.92 16.31 -1.78
C ASN A 83 0.08 15.20 -2.11
N MET A 84 1.26 15.24 -1.46
CA MET A 84 2.38 14.34 -1.79
C MET A 84 2.35 13.00 -1.05
N ASN A 85 1.72 12.96 0.10
CA ASN A 85 1.52 11.75 0.91
C ASN A 85 0.19 11.83 1.64
N MET A 86 -0.38 10.67 1.94
CA MET A 86 -1.69 10.59 2.55
C MET A 86 -1.84 9.28 3.32
N ASP A 87 -2.60 9.34 4.41
CA ASP A 87 -3.11 8.16 5.08
C ASP A 87 -4.57 8.36 5.51
N VAL A 88 -5.31 7.25 5.67
CA VAL A 88 -6.73 7.23 6.01
C VAL A 88 -6.97 6.30 7.18
N ALA A 89 -7.68 6.79 8.18
CA ALA A 89 -8.10 5.99 9.33
C ALA A 89 -9.61 5.89 9.43
N LEU A 90 -10.10 4.70 9.70
CA LEU A 90 -11.51 4.48 10.02
C LEU A 90 -11.80 4.98 11.44
N ALA A 91 -12.69 5.98 11.56
CA ALA A 91 -13.05 6.58 12.85
C ALA A 91 -14.12 5.78 13.61
N ASP A 92 -14.97 5.04 12.89
CA ASP A 92 -16.03 4.21 13.46
C ASP A 92 -16.18 2.92 12.64
N THR A 93 -17.39 2.43 12.44
CA THR A 93 -17.66 1.27 11.58
C THR A 93 -17.73 1.66 10.10
N PRO A 94 -17.31 0.78 9.16
CA PRO A 94 -17.25 1.12 7.73
C PRO A 94 -18.60 1.54 7.13
N ASP A 95 -19.71 1.05 7.68
CA ASP A 95 -21.06 1.36 7.25
C ASP A 95 -21.51 2.81 7.55
N LYS A 96 -20.83 3.48 8.47
CA LYS A 96 -21.10 4.89 8.80
C LYS A 96 -20.40 5.89 7.89
N GLY A 97 -19.34 5.48 7.19
CA GLY A 97 -18.57 6.36 6.33
C GLY A 97 -17.82 7.47 7.10
N LEU A 98 -17.37 7.18 8.32
CA LEU A 98 -16.65 8.12 9.17
C LEU A 98 -15.15 7.81 9.13
N TYR A 99 -14.39 8.71 8.51
CA TYR A 99 -12.94 8.57 8.32
C TYR A 99 -12.22 9.86 8.66
N TYR A 100 -10.98 9.71 9.13
CA TYR A 100 -9.99 10.79 9.10
C TYR A 100 -9.04 10.57 7.93
N ILE A 101 -8.70 11.67 7.25
CA ILE A 101 -7.77 11.71 6.13
C ILE A 101 -6.67 12.70 6.52
N ALA A 102 -5.41 12.24 6.56
CA ALA A 102 -4.26 13.10 6.78
C ALA A 102 -3.47 13.23 5.48
N CYS A 103 -3.22 14.47 5.04
CA CYS A 103 -2.51 14.77 3.79
C CYS A 103 -1.31 15.67 4.06
N GLY A 104 -0.12 15.26 3.61
CA GLY A 104 1.06 16.10 3.60
C GLY A 104 1.00 17.11 2.47
N GLN A 105 1.03 18.39 2.84
CA GLN A 105 0.91 19.56 1.98
C GLN A 105 2.06 20.53 2.27
N ASP A 106 3.19 20.37 1.60
CA ASP A 106 4.43 21.08 1.88
C ASP A 106 4.85 20.88 3.37
N GLU A 107 5.04 21.96 4.13
CA GLU A 107 5.35 21.92 5.57
C GLU A 107 4.14 21.60 6.47
N PHE A 108 2.97 21.41 5.90
CA PHE A 108 1.73 21.20 6.65
C PHE A 108 1.22 19.77 6.53
N CYS A 109 0.45 19.34 7.53
CA CYS A 109 -0.49 18.24 7.45
C CYS A 109 -1.91 18.79 7.51
N ALA A 110 -2.68 18.62 6.43
CA ALA A 110 -4.10 18.91 6.44
C ALA A 110 -4.86 17.66 6.90
N ILE A 111 -5.81 17.84 7.80
CA ILE A 111 -6.66 16.77 8.32
C ILE A 111 -8.10 17.06 7.91
N TYR A 112 -8.68 16.10 7.20
CA TYR A 112 -10.09 16.11 6.82
C TYR A 112 -10.83 15.03 7.61
N GLU A 113 -12.09 15.28 7.87
CA GLU A 113 -13.02 14.34 8.46
C GLU A 113 -14.18 14.13 7.51
N THR A 114 -14.57 12.88 7.27
CA THR A 114 -15.84 12.57 6.64
C THR A 114 -16.90 12.40 7.73
N THR A 115 -18.11 12.94 7.50
CA THR A 115 -19.17 12.92 8.49
C THR A 115 -20.26 11.90 8.16
N GLY A 116 -20.05 11.09 7.15
CA GLY A 116 -20.93 10.00 6.73
C GLY A 116 -21.09 9.94 5.22
N PHE A 117 -21.80 8.92 4.77
CA PHE A 117 -22.18 8.82 3.38
C PHE A 117 -23.37 9.74 3.07
N LYS A 118 -23.26 10.47 1.96
CA LYS A 118 -24.39 11.09 1.28
C LYS A 118 -24.70 10.28 0.02
N GLY A 119 -25.96 10.04 -0.27
CA GLY A 119 -26.32 9.41 -1.53
C GLY A 119 -27.82 9.33 -1.72
N ASP A 120 -28.26 9.46 -2.96
CA ASP A 120 -29.63 9.17 -3.36
C ASP A 120 -29.68 7.73 -3.89
N LEU A 121 -30.42 6.86 -3.22
CA LEU A 121 -30.64 5.46 -3.64
C LEU A 121 -31.26 5.35 -5.03
N LYS A 122 -31.90 6.42 -5.51
CA LYS A 122 -32.58 6.46 -6.81
C LYS A 122 -31.67 6.89 -7.96
N ASP A 123 -30.57 7.57 -7.65
CA ASP A 123 -29.61 8.07 -8.65
C ASP A 123 -28.34 7.20 -8.64
N GLU A 124 -28.23 6.33 -9.64
CA GLU A 124 -27.08 5.43 -9.77
C GLU A 124 -25.74 6.17 -9.94
N ASP A 125 -25.75 7.38 -10.46
CA ASP A 125 -24.55 8.17 -10.74
C ASP A 125 -24.10 9.02 -9.53
N LYS A 126 -24.99 9.25 -8.54
CA LYS A 126 -24.70 10.04 -7.32
C LYS A 126 -24.51 9.21 -6.06
N ARG A 127 -24.24 7.93 -6.18
CA ARG A 127 -24.14 7.02 -5.05
C ARG A 127 -22.89 7.29 -4.22
N LEU A 128 -23.11 7.32 -2.90
CA LEU A 128 -22.03 7.23 -1.90
C LEU A 128 -20.99 8.35 -1.98
N THR A 129 -21.43 9.58 -2.07
CA THR A 129 -20.57 10.71 -1.77
C THR A 129 -20.38 10.83 -0.26
N PHE A 130 -19.21 11.30 0.17
CA PHE A 130 -18.97 11.62 1.57
C PHE A 130 -19.30 13.08 1.83
N ASP A 131 -19.92 13.33 2.96
CA ASP A 131 -19.84 14.65 3.55
C ASP A 131 -18.47 14.82 4.21
N HIS A 132 -17.78 15.91 3.95
CA HIS A 132 -16.43 16.13 4.46
C HIS A 132 -16.23 17.56 4.94
N ARG A 133 -15.27 17.74 5.84
CA ARG A 133 -14.78 19.04 6.26
C ARG A 133 -13.28 18.97 6.55
N GLU A 134 -12.57 20.03 6.27
CA GLU A 134 -11.23 20.22 6.81
C GLU A 134 -11.36 20.58 8.30
N VAL A 135 -10.76 19.77 9.16
CA VAL A 135 -10.86 19.92 10.61
C VAL A 135 -9.57 20.41 11.24
N GLY A 136 -8.47 20.41 10.52
CA GLY A 136 -7.21 20.92 10.98
C GLY A 136 -6.16 21.02 9.89
N LYS A 137 -5.32 22.02 10.02
CA LYS A 137 -4.08 22.16 9.25
C LYS A 137 -2.98 22.55 10.20
N ILE A 138 -2.02 21.68 10.38
CA ILE A 138 -0.93 21.85 11.31
C ILE A 138 0.38 21.99 10.56
N ARG A 139 1.25 22.86 11.02
CA ARG A 139 2.63 22.92 10.57
C ARG A 139 3.39 21.79 11.26
N THR A 140 3.71 20.75 10.52
CA THR A 140 4.39 19.57 11.07
C THR A 140 5.90 19.75 11.11
N ASP A 141 6.44 20.62 10.26
CA ASP A 141 7.86 20.88 10.15
C ASP A 141 8.14 22.31 9.63
N ASP A 142 9.41 22.71 9.59
CA ASP A 142 9.92 23.88 8.87
C ASP A 142 10.28 23.56 7.41
N SER A 143 10.16 22.29 7.02
CA SER A 143 10.39 21.74 5.70
C SER A 143 9.23 20.84 5.29
N TYR A 144 9.33 20.18 4.12
CA TYR A 144 8.27 19.32 3.61
C TYR A 144 7.97 18.12 4.51
N GLN A 145 6.68 17.85 4.76
CA GLN A 145 6.24 16.57 5.28
C GLN A 145 6.39 15.49 4.19
N ARG A 146 7.15 14.46 4.49
CA ARG A 146 7.49 13.38 3.55
C ARG A 146 6.57 12.17 3.62
N CYS A 147 6.07 11.88 4.81
CA CYS A 147 5.23 10.71 5.06
C CYS A 147 4.33 10.92 6.27
N CYS A 148 3.24 10.16 6.31
CA CYS A 148 2.37 10.05 7.48
C CYS A 148 1.78 8.65 7.59
N SER A 149 1.38 8.26 8.81
CA SER A 149 0.66 7.02 9.08
C SER A 149 -0.19 7.17 10.35
N PHE A 150 -1.44 6.76 10.29
CA PHE A 150 -2.29 6.65 11.47
C PHE A 150 -1.93 5.40 12.28
N ASP A 151 -2.09 5.49 13.58
CA ASP A 151 -2.12 4.31 14.45
C ASP A 151 -3.43 3.54 14.20
N PRO A 152 -3.34 2.30 13.70
CA PRO A 152 -4.52 1.51 13.33
C PRO A 152 -5.43 1.17 14.50
N THR A 153 -4.91 1.20 15.75
CA THR A 153 -5.68 0.90 16.97
C THR A 153 -6.43 2.09 17.52
N SER A 154 -6.03 3.29 17.13
CA SER A 154 -6.52 4.55 17.72
C SER A 154 -7.79 5.10 17.09
N ARG A 155 -8.34 4.44 16.06
CA ARG A 155 -9.47 4.94 15.27
C ARG A 155 -9.25 6.38 14.78
N GLY A 156 -8.07 6.65 14.25
CA GLY A 156 -7.65 7.98 13.82
C GLY A 156 -7.24 8.92 14.95
N GLY A 157 -7.18 8.46 16.20
CA GLY A 157 -6.83 9.31 17.35
C GLY A 157 -5.34 9.64 17.45
N ARG A 158 -4.45 8.86 16.82
CA ARG A 158 -3.01 9.15 16.76
C ARG A 158 -2.50 9.13 15.33
N LEU A 159 -1.66 10.11 15.00
CA LEU A 159 -1.02 10.27 13.70
C LEU A 159 0.48 10.39 13.90
N VAL A 160 1.26 9.72 13.05
CA VAL A 160 2.71 9.84 12.98
C VAL A 160 3.06 10.56 11.69
N THR A 161 3.95 11.55 11.74
CA THR A 161 4.47 12.29 10.58
C THR A 161 5.97 12.26 10.54
N GLY A 162 6.54 12.24 9.34
CA GLY A 162 7.98 12.34 9.10
C GLY A 162 8.29 13.47 8.12
N GLY A 163 9.31 14.27 8.43
CA GLY A 163 9.73 15.45 7.70
C GLY A 163 11.09 15.32 7.00
N GLU A 164 11.42 16.31 6.18
CA GLU A 164 12.73 16.41 5.52
C GLU A 164 13.88 16.69 6.48
N ASN A 165 13.58 17.24 7.67
CA ASN A 165 14.57 17.49 8.71
C ASN A 165 14.97 16.25 9.52
N GLY A 166 14.49 15.06 9.14
CA GLY A 166 14.78 13.81 9.84
C GLY A 166 13.98 13.60 11.12
N ARG A 167 13.04 14.48 11.44
CA ARG A 167 12.21 14.37 12.65
C ARG A 167 10.99 13.50 12.42
N LEU A 168 10.69 12.70 13.42
CA LEU A 168 9.49 11.88 13.51
C LEU A 168 8.62 12.44 14.63
N LYS A 169 7.37 12.80 14.34
CA LYS A 169 6.46 13.40 15.31
C LYS A 169 5.21 12.55 15.47
N VAL A 170 4.75 12.40 16.70
CA VAL A 170 3.49 11.71 17.05
C VAL A 170 2.49 12.74 17.55
N TRP A 171 1.29 12.74 17.00
CA TRP A 171 0.25 13.71 17.27
C TRP A 171 -0.98 13.04 17.86
N ASN A 172 -1.64 13.70 18.81
CA ASN A 172 -3.01 13.39 19.19
C ASN A 172 -3.95 14.14 18.23
N VAL A 173 -4.66 13.42 17.39
CA VAL A 173 -5.52 14.03 16.37
C VAL A 173 -6.67 14.83 16.97
N ARG A 174 -7.19 14.42 18.14
CA ARG A 174 -8.24 15.19 18.83
C ARG A 174 -7.81 16.61 19.18
N ASP A 175 -6.55 16.78 19.58
CA ASP A 175 -6.01 18.10 19.89
C ASP A 175 -5.82 18.96 18.62
N LEU A 176 -5.77 18.32 17.44
CA LEU A 176 -5.61 19.00 16.17
C LEU A 176 -6.95 19.45 15.56
N VAL A 177 -8.03 18.73 15.86
CA VAL A 177 -9.37 18.98 15.31
C VAL A 177 -10.27 19.82 16.23
N ASP A 178 -9.88 20.05 17.47
CA ASP A 178 -10.65 20.91 18.40
C ASP A 178 -10.31 22.39 18.20
N TYR A 179 -11.04 23.06 17.32
CA TYR A 179 -10.88 24.48 17.00
C TYR A 179 -11.39 25.46 18.08
N ARG A 180 -11.90 24.98 19.21
CA ARG A 180 -12.54 25.83 20.23
C ARG A 180 -11.57 26.79 20.89
N ASP A 181 -10.29 26.50 20.92
CA ASP A 181 -9.28 27.45 21.39
C ASP A 181 -8.11 27.59 20.41
N PRO A 182 -8.12 28.59 19.51
CA PRO A 182 -7.04 28.85 18.57
C PRO A 182 -5.72 29.29 19.24
N ARG A 183 -5.71 29.53 20.54
CA ARG A 183 -4.51 29.90 21.31
C ARG A 183 -3.75 28.68 21.84
N LEU A 184 -4.35 27.50 21.82
CA LEU A 184 -3.67 26.28 22.20
C LEU A 184 -2.53 25.98 21.18
N GLU A 185 -1.30 26.05 21.67
CA GLU A 185 -0.14 25.65 20.90
C GLU A 185 -0.21 24.14 20.63
N ARG A 186 -0.19 23.77 19.35
CA ARG A 186 -0.31 22.38 18.93
C ARG A 186 1.04 21.70 18.99
N LYS A 187 1.33 21.05 20.09
CA LYS A 187 2.57 20.32 20.29
C LYS A 187 2.36 18.83 19.99
N PRO A 188 3.33 18.17 19.33
CA PRO A 188 3.29 16.73 19.21
C PRO A 188 3.43 16.07 20.59
N LEU A 189 2.85 14.87 20.74
CA LEU A 189 3.06 14.01 21.92
C LEU A 189 4.52 13.57 22.03
N LEU A 190 5.14 13.30 20.89
CA LEU A 190 6.55 12.95 20.75
C LEU A 190 7.15 13.72 19.59
N ASP A 191 8.39 14.16 19.74
CA ASP A 191 9.21 14.80 18.72
C ASP A 191 10.62 14.20 18.77
N ILE A 192 10.92 13.33 17.80
CA ILE A 192 12.07 12.44 17.81
C ILE A 192 13.02 12.81 16.69
N GLU A 193 14.31 12.98 16.99
CA GLU A 193 15.38 13.05 15.99
C GLU A 193 15.66 11.63 15.50
N ALA A 194 14.96 11.22 14.42
CA ALA A 194 14.97 9.86 13.97
C ALA A 194 16.08 9.55 12.99
N HIS A 195 16.39 10.49 12.10
CA HIS A 195 17.39 10.35 11.03
C HIS A 195 18.16 11.67 10.85
N ASN A 196 19.33 11.60 10.22
CA ASN A 196 20.15 12.80 9.95
C ASN A 196 19.67 13.58 8.71
N ALA A 197 18.86 12.96 7.88
CA ALA A 197 18.22 13.56 6.71
C ALA A 197 16.73 13.19 6.70
N ASN A 198 16.13 13.11 5.52
CA ASN A 198 14.69 12.88 5.36
C ASN A 198 14.19 11.62 6.07
N VAL A 199 12.99 11.68 6.62
CA VAL A 199 12.17 10.50 6.93
C VAL A 199 11.38 10.14 5.67
N ASP A 200 11.85 9.15 4.92
CA ASP A 200 11.28 8.78 3.61
C ASP A 200 10.02 7.92 3.70
N SER A 201 9.86 7.18 4.79
CA SER A 201 8.71 6.30 5.01
C SER A 201 8.49 6.08 6.51
N VAL A 202 7.23 5.94 6.90
CA VAL A 202 6.81 5.59 8.25
C VAL A 202 5.70 4.54 8.18
N ASP A 203 5.64 3.68 9.19
CA ASP A 203 4.54 2.76 9.40
C ASP A 203 4.34 2.50 10.89
N VAL A 204 3.11 2.19 11.29
CA VAL A 204 2.75 1.89 12.68
C VAL A 204 2.32 0.43 12.78
N SER A 205 2.79 -0.26 13.81
CA SER A 205 2.44 -1.66 14.02
C SER A 205 0.94 -1.84 14.28
N HIS A 206 0.41 -3.01 13.91
CA HIS A 206 -1.03 -3.30 14.04
C HIS A 206 -1.54 -3.28 15.48
N ASP A 207 -0.66 -3.41 16.47
CA ASP A 207 -1.00 -3.28 17.91
C ASP A 207 -0.79 -1.85 18.45
N GLY A 208 -0.37 -0.89 17.60
CA GLY A 208 -0.16 0.51 17.97
C GLY A 208 1.02 0.76 18.91
N ARG A 209 1.92 -0.22 19.11
CA ARG A 209 3.03 -0.13 20.08
C ARG A 209 4.34 0.33 19.49
N TYR A 210 4.54 0.13 18.20
CA TYR A 210 5.80 0.38 17.53
C TYR A 210 5.62 1.24 16.29
N ILE A 211 6.63 2.05 16.03
CA ILE A 211 6.77 2.80 14.78
C ILE A 211 8.01 2.25 14.07
N VAL A 212 7.95 2.06 12.78
CA VAL A 212 9.13 1.92 11.94
C VAL A 212 9.30 3.17 11.09
N SER A 213 10.48 3.75 11.10
CA SER A 213 10.86 4.87 10.24
C SER A 213 12.00 4.49 9.32
N VAL A 214 11.99 5.00 8.11
CA VAL A 214 13.04 4.84 7.10
C VAL A 214 13.60 6.20 6.75
N GLY A 215 14.92 6.33 6.81
CA GLY A 215 15.65 7.52 6.42
C GLY A 215 17.14 7.21 6.33
N ASP A 216 17.92 8.03 5.64
CA ASP A 216 19.38 7.82 5.45
C ASP A 216 19.73 6.44 4.85
N GLY A 217 18.77 5.79 4.15
CA GLY A 217 18.94 4.44 3.65
C GLY A 217 18.90 3.34 4.72
N THR A 218 18.54 3.67 5.95
CA THR A 218 18.39 2.76 7.10
C THR A 218 16.94 2.74 7.60
N ALA A 219 16.62 1.80 8.49
CA ALA A 219 15.33 1.77 9.16
C ALA A 219 15.50 1.54 10.66
N HIS A 220 14.67 2.19 11.46
CA HIS A 220 14.68 2.10 12.92
C HIS A 220 13.30 1.75 13.45
N ILE A 221 13.25 0.95 14.51
CA ILE A 221 12.03 0.65 15.27
C ILE A 221 12.04 1.44 16.57
N TRP A 222 10.92 2.08 16.85
CA TRP A 222 10.70 2.96 17.99
C TRP A 222 9.55 2.45 18.84
N ASP A 223 9.66 2.66 20.14
CA ASP A 223 8.53 2.52 21.06
C ASP A 223 7.59 3.73 20.86
N MET A 224 6.32 3.44 20.54
CA MET A 224 5.32 4.46 20.23
C MET A 224 4.94 5.32 21.43
N GLN A 225 5.09 4.80 22.65
CA GLN A 225 4.74 5.51 23.87
C GLN A 225 5.90 6.36 24.40
N LEU A 226 7.10 5.82 24.36
CA LEU A 226 8.28 6.41 24.96
C LEU A 226 9.14 7.22 23.96
N GLY A 227 8.92 7.05 22.67
CA GLY A 227 9.76 7.66 21.63
C GLY A 227 11.20 7.13 21.59
N ARG A 228 11.46 6.00 22.28
CA ARG A 228 12.80 5.43 22.38
C ARG A 228 13.07 4.48 21.20
N LYS A 229 14.27 4.61 20.60
CA LYS A 229 14.75 3.65 19.61
C LYS A 229 15.01 2.30 20.27
N LEU A 230 14.38 1.26 19.73
CA LEU A 230 14.53 -0.12 20.22
C LEU A 230 15.62 -0.85 19.46
N THR A 231 15.60 -0.75 18.13
CA THR A 231 16.58 -1.44 17.27
C THR A 231 16.65 -0.78 15.90
N SER A 232 17.67 -1.17 15.14
CA SER A 232 17.83 -0.80 13.72
C SER A 232 17.76 -2.05 12.87
N LEU A 233 17.21 -1.91 11.67
CA LEU A 233 17.15 -2.98 10.71
C LEU A 233 18.53 -3.26 10.15
N THR A 234 19.00 -4.49 10.32
CA THR A 234 20.30 -4.94 9.79
C THR A 234 20.05 -5.61 8.44
N PRO A 235 20.69 -5.14 7.36
CA PRO A 235 20.60 -5.80 6.06
C PRO A 235 21.03 -7.27 6.15
N PRO A 236 20.43 -8.17 5.35
CA PRO A 236 20.86 -9.56 5.28
C PRO A 236 22.34 -9.68 4.90
N THR A 237 22.98 -10.77 5.32
CA THR A 237 24.37 -11.08 4.95
C THR A 237 24.51 -11.06 3.42
N GLY A 238 25.49 -10.33 2.92
CA GLY A 238 25.71 -10.10 1.48
C GLY A 238 25.07 -8.83 0.93
N LEU A 239 24.10 -8.21 1.64
CA LEU A 239 23.48 -6.94 1.24
C LEU A 239 24.04 -5.73 2.03
N ALA A 240 24.99 -5.93 2.93
CA ALA A 240 25.45 -4.89 3.88
C ALA A 240 26.12 -3.66 3.24
N LYS A 241 26.61 -3.76 2.01
CA LYS A 241 27.25 -2.66 1.29
C LYS A 241 26.58 -2.35 -0.04
N GLY A 242 26.40 -1.08 -0.33
CA GLY A 242 25.84 -0.64 -1.62
C GLY A 242 24.32 -0.71 -1.72
N TRP A 243 23.60 -0.96 -0.60
CA TRP A 243 22.15 -1.07 -0.53
C TRP A 243 21.57 -0.07 0.45
N LYS A 244 20.37 0.42 0.14
CA LYS A 244 19.58 1.28 1.01
C LYS A 244 18.16 0.73 1.18
N VAL A 245 17.61 0.90 2.37
CA VAL A 245 16.20 0.65 2.63
C VAL A 245 15.37 1.71 1.92
N ARG A 246 14.35 1.30 1.19
CA ARG A 246 13.41 2.21 0.52
C ARG A 246 12.16 2.43 1.35
N THR A 247 11.60 1.37 1.89
CA THR A 247 10.40 1.39 2.73
C THR A 247 10.31 0.11 3.54
N VAL A 248 9.65 0.19 4.68
CA VAL A 248 9.34 -0.97 5.55
C VAL A 248 7.90 -0.88 5.99
N LYS A 249 7.22 -2.02 6.03
CA LYS A 249 5.84 -2.16 6.50
C LYS A 249 5.74 -3.27 7.54
N PHE A 250 4.97 -3.02 8.61
CA PHE A 250 4.57 -4.08 9.53
C PHE A 250 3.55 -4.98 8.85
N THR A 251 3.73 -6.30 8.96
CA THR A 251 2.74 -7.25 8.45
C THR A 251 1.83 -7.71 9.58
N PRO A 252 0.53 -7.91 9.35
CA PRO A 252 -0.38 -8.49 10.35
C PRO A 252 -0.15 -9.99 10.57
N LEU A 253 0.82 -10.60 9.86
CA LEU A 253 1.16 -12.00 10.02
C LEU A 253 1.83 -12.26 11.38
N GLY A 254 1.47 -13.37 11.99
CA GLY A 254 2.08 -13.89 13.21
C GLY A 254 1.43 -13.38 14.51
N GLU A 255 0.99 -14.32 15.34
CA GLU A 255 0.37 -14.02 16.64
C GLU A 255 1.40 -13.71 17.73
N GLN A 256 2.49 -14.48 17.77
CA GLN A 256 3.51 -14.36 18.82
C GLN A 256 4.66 -13.43 18.41
N ASN A 257 5.13 -13.53 17.19
CA ASN A 257 6.19 -12.71 16.63
C ASN A 257 5.62 -11.69 15.65
N MET A 258 6.24 -10.54 15.59
CA MET A 258 5.90 -9.50 14.64
C MET A 258 6.79 -9.61 13.41
N TYR A 259 6.19 -9.51 12.24
CA TYR A 259 6.95 -9.52 10.99
C TYR A 259 6.91 -8.17 10.29
N LEU A 260 7.98 -7.86 9.59
CA LEU A 260 8.11 -6.65 8.77
C LEU A 260 8.58 -7.05 7.37
N LEU A 261 8.02 -6.41 6.38
CA LEU A 261 8.48 -6.50 5.00
C LEU A 261 9.27 -5.25 4.64
N ALA A 262 10.52 -5.42 4.26
CA ALA A 262 11.42 -4.35 3.87
C ALA A 262 11.78 -4.43 2.39
N ALA A 263 11.79 -3.29 1.72
CA ALA A 263 12.26 -3.12 0.35
C ALA A 263 13.65 -2.48 0.34
N PHE A 264 14.59 -3.11 -0.36
CA PHE A 264 15.97 -2.65 -0.52
C PHE A 264 16.25 -2.31 -1.97
N ASN A 265 16.87 -1.17 -2.20
CA ASN A 265 17.36 -0.77 -3.51
C ASN A 265 18.88 -0.63 -3.50
N GLN A 266 19.51 -0.95 -4.61
CA GLN A 266 20.92 -0.66 -4.80
C GLN A 266 21.15 0.86 -4.88
N ILE A 267 22.21 1.36 -4.24
CA ILE A 267 22.52 2.79 -4.21
C ILE A 267 22.92 3.27 -5.62
N ALA A 268 23.80 2.52 -6.29
CA ALA A 268 24.16 2.80 -7.67
C ALA A 268 23.02 2.36 -8.61
N ARG A 269 22.49 3.29 -9.40
CA ARG A 269 21.42 3.02 -10.37
C ARG A 269 22.03 2.78 -11.74
N THR A 270 22.03 1.53 -12.16
CA THR A 270 22.49 1.10 -13.49
C THR A 270 21.44 0.12 -14.05
N SER A 271 21.55 -0.20 -15.34
CA SER A 271 20.69 -1.25 -15.96
C SER A 271 20.88 -2.64 -15.34
N LYS A 272 21.91 -2.82 -14.51
CA LYS A 272 22.21 -4.06 -13.78
C LYS A 272 21.88 -3.96 -12.29
N SER A 273 21.31 -2.85 -11.83
CA SER A 273 20.91 -2.68 -10.43
C SER A 273 19.87 -3.71 -10.04
N GLN A 274 19.88 -4.10 -8.78
CA GLN A 274 18.91 -5.05 -8.23
C GLN A 274 18.16 -4.41 -7.08
N SER A 275 16.99 -4.97 -6.77
CA SER A 275 16.21 -4.65 -5.60
C SER A 275 15.78 -5.93 -4.94
N PHE A 276 15.60 -5.90 -3.62
CA PHE A 276 15.24 -7.06 -2.83
C PHE A 276 14.06 -6.73 -1.90
N LEU A 277 13.22 -7.73 -1.71
CA LEU A 277 12.27 -7.79 -0.61
C LEU A 277 12.83 -8.72 0.46
N VAL A 278 12.67 -8.32 1.71
CA VAL A 278 13.15 -9.08 2.86
C VAL A 278 12.07 -9.13 3.93
N ILE A 279 11.71 -10.33 4.36
CA ILE A 279 10.87 -10.53 5.54
C ILE A 279 11.77 -10.59 6.76
N TYR A 280 11.47 -9.76 7.76
CA TYR A 280 12.10 -9.77 9.07
C TYR A 280 11.14 -10.25 10.13
N GLU A 281 11.67 -11.03 11.07
CA GLU A 281 11.02 -11.33 12.32
C GLU A 281 11.57 -10.41 13.42
N PHE A 282 10.67 -9.68 14.06
CA PHE A 282 10.98 -8.81 15.19
C PHE A 282 10.62 -9.50 16.51
N ASN A 283 11.64 -9.82 17.30
CA ASN A 283 11.45 -10.32 18.66
C ASN A 283 11.22 -9.13 19.59
N ARG A 284 10.01 -9.01 20.12
CA ARG A 284 9.59 -7.88 20.98
C ARG A 284 10.32 -7.84 22.32
N GLN A 285 10.64 -9.00 22.90
CA GLN A 285 11.30 -9.09 24.23
C GLN A 285 12.77 -8.74 24.13
N ALA A 286 13.46 -9.28 23.13
CA ALA A 286 14.89 -9.05 22.93
C ALA A 286 15.20 -7.76 22.16
N ALA A 287 14.19 -7.09 21.59
CA ALA A 287 14.31 -5.95 20.68
C ALA A 287 15.30 -6.23 19.52
N THR A 288 15.24 -7.43 18.95
CA THR A 288 16.13 -7.86 17.87
C THR A 288 15.36 -8.20 16.61
N MET A 289 15.99 -8.02 15.46
CA MET A 289 15.43 -8.35 14.15
C MET A 289 16.29 -9.38 13.44
N LYS A 290 15.62 -10.37 12.82
CA LYS A 290 16.28 -11.42 12.03
C LYS A 290 15.63 -11.56 10.65
N PRO A 291 16.41 -11.56 9.55
CA PRO A 291 15.85 -11.86 8.23
C PRO A 291 15.39 -13.32 8.16
N LYS A 292 14.22 -13.56 7.57
CA LYS A 292 13.62 -14.89 7.39
C LYS A 292 13.59 -15.32 5.93
N ALA A 293 13.24 -14.43 5.04
CA ALA A 293 13.18 -14.66 3.60
C ALA A 293 13.73 -13.47 2.84
N VAL A 294 14.38 -13.74 1.71
CA VAL A 294 14.94 -12.72 0.82
C VAL A 294 14.60 -13.10 -0.61
N GLN A 295 14.00 -12.18 -1.35
CA GLN A 295 13.66 -12.33 -2.76
C GLN A 295 14.17 -11.16 -3.57
N GLY A 296 15.01 -11.45 -4.57
CA GLY A 296 15.42 -10.45 -5.56
C GLY A 296 14.32 -10.20 -6.60
N LEU A 297 14.15 -8.96 -7.00
CA LEU A 297 13.38 -8.59 -8.18
C LEU A 297 14.24 -8.72 -9.44
N LYS A 298 13.63 -8.52 -10.61
CA LYS A 298 14.36 -8.55 -11.88
C LYS A 298 15.47 -7.49 -11.91
N VAL A 299 16.54 -7.82 -12.60
CA VAL A 299 17.68 -6.92 -12.79
C VAL A 299 17.24 -5.67 -13.56
N GLY A 300 17.69 -4.51 -13.11
CA GLY A 300 17.35 -3.20 -13.69
C GLY A 300 16.19 -2.50 -12.97
N GLU A 301 15.41 -3.20 -12.18
CA GLU A 301 14.24 -2.64 -11.49
C GLU A 301 14.61 -2.06 -10.12
N THR A 302 14.07 -0.89 -9.84
CA THR A 302 14.23 -0.18 -8.56
C THR A 302 12.86 0.03 -7.93
N ILE A 303 12.65 -0.45 -6.71
CA ILE A 303 11.36 -0.34 -6.00
C ILE A 303 11.06 1.13 -5.70
N SER A 304 9.88 1.59 -6.07
CA SER A 304 9.36 2.91 -5.73
C SER A 304 8.37 2.88 -4.57
N THR A 305 7.49 1.87 -4.53
CA THR A 305 6.42 1.74 -3.53
C THR A 305 6.17 0.28 -3.15
N LEU A 306 5.60 0.08 -1.96
CA LEU A 306 5.26 -1.21 -1.38
C LEU A 306 3.92 -1.10 -0.65
N ALA A 307 3.03 -2.05 -0.90
CA ALA A 307 1.75 -2.19 -0.21
C ALA A 307 1.58 -3.61 0.34
N LEU A 308 0.78 -3.75 1.39
CA LEU A 308 0.37 -5.03 1.96
C LEU A 308 -1.15 -5.19 1.86
N SER A 309 -1.61 -6.42 1.65
CA SER A 309 -3.03 -6.73 1.80
C SER A 309 -3.45 -6.59 3.26
N GLN A 310 -4.74 -6.37 3.51
CA GLN A 310 -5.26 -6.15 4.86
C GLN A 310 -4.99 -7.34 5.81
N ASP A 311 -5.01 -8.56 5.27
CA ASP A 311 -4.69 -9.79 6.00
C ASP A 311 -3.18 -10.09 6.05
N GLY A 312 -2.35 -9.29 5.38
CA GLY A 312 -0.90 -9.45 5.29
C GLY A 312 -0.42 -10.62 4.43
N ASN A 313 -1.33 -11.41 3.85
CA ASN A 313 -0.95 -12.61 3.09
C ASN A 313 -0.29 -12.29 1.74
N MET A 314 -0.55 -11.09 1.20
CA MET A 314 0.01 -10.64 -0.05
C MET A 314 0.66 -9.28 0.08
N CYS A 315 1.69 -9.06 -0.71
CA CYS A 315 2.33 -7.77 -0.89
C CYS A 315 2.35 -7.39 -2.37
N ALA A 316 2.39 -6.10 -2.63
CA ALA A 316 2.50 -5.58 -3.98
C ALA A 316 3.60 -4.52 -4.05
N VAL A 317 4.36 -4.54 -5.15
CA VAL A 317 5.52 -3.70 -5.38
C VAL A 317 5.35 -2.94 -6.68
N GLY A 318 5.59 -1.64 -6.63
CA GLY A 318 5.75 -0.79 -7.79
C GLY A 318 7.20 -0.41 -7.99
N SER A 319 7.62 -0.22 -9.22
CA SER A 319 8.99 0.10 -9.58
C SER A 319 9.13 1.46 -10.28
N MET A 320 10.37 1.91 -10.42
CA MET A 320 10.71 3.18 -11.08
C MET A 320 10.56 3.13 -12.60
N ASP A 321 10.50 1.94 -13.19
CA ASP A 321 10.26 1.73 -14.62
C ASP A 321 8.78 1.51 -14.96
N GLY A 322 7.88 1.63 -13.97
CA GLY A 322 6.44 1.48 -14.16
C GLY A 322 5.94 0.05 -14.07
N SER A 323 6.74 -0.90 -13.61
CA SER A 323 6.32 -2.29 -13.41
C SER A 323 5.59 -2.49 -12.09
N VAL A 324 4.67 -3.46 -12.05
CA VAL A 324 3.88 -3.82 -10.88
C VAL A 324 3.94 -5.32 -10.64
N TYR A 325 4.22 -5.72 -9.40
CA TYR A 325 4.31 -7.11 -8.97
C TYR A 325 3.40 -7.35 -7.78
N VAL A 326 2.77 -8.53 -7.73
CA VAL A 326 2.06 -9.04 -6.55
C VAL A 326 2.69 -10.37 -6.15
N LEU A 327 3.02 -10.49 -4.86
CA LEU A 327 3.70 -11.66 -4.30
C LEU A 327 2.93 -12.17 -3.07
N GLU A 328 3.09 -13.45 -2.73
CA GLU A 328 2.76 -13.95 -1.40
C GLU A 328 3.75 -13.40 -0.39
N THR A 329 3.27 -12.94 0.78
CA THR A 329 4.16 -12.29 1.75
C THR A 329 5.08 -13.30 2.43
N ILE A 330 4.60 -14.52 2.72
CA ILE A 330 5.33 -15.47 3.59
C ILE A 330 6.60 -16.03 2.96
N ASP A 331 6.59 -16.27 1.66
CA ASP A 331 7.70 -16.85 0.90
C ASP A 331 8.18 -15.96 -0.24
N LEU A 332 7.55 -14.80 -0.41
CA LEU A 332 7.82 -13.79 -1.44
C LEU A 332 7.67 -14.34 -2.87
N LYS A 333 6.82 -15.35 -3.05
CA LYS A 333 6.54 -15.97 -4.34
C LYS A 333 5.73 -15.04 -5.22
N GLU A 334 6.19 -14.79 -6.46
CA GLU A 334 5.48 -13.99 -7.44
C GLU A 334 4.15 -14.66 -7.86
N LEU A 335 3.04 -13.94 -7.73
CA LEU A 335 1.70 -14.34 -8.15
C LEU A 335 1.29 -13.64 -9.45
N HIS A 336 1.73 -12.40 -9.64
CA HIS A 336 1.39 -11.56 -10.78
C HIS A 336 2.53 -10.61 -11.09
N ALA A 337 2.77 -10.40 -12.39
CA ALA A 337 3.72 -9.42 -12.88
C ALA A 337 3.14 -8.67 -14.09
N ALA A 338 3.21 -7.36 -14.04
CA ALA A 338 2.87 -6.45 -15.13
C ALA A 338 4.07 -5.52 -15.39
N PRO A 339 5.03 -5.94 -16.24
CA PRO A 339 6.22 -5.16 -16.52
C PRO A 339 5.88 -3.93 -17.38
N ASN A 340 6.49 -2.78 -17.07
CA ASN A 340 6.37 -1.53 -17.81
C ASN A 340 4.90 -1.15 -18.13
N THR A 341 4.01 -1.36 -17.16
CA THR A 341 2.58 -1.13 -17.39
C THR A 341 2.19 0.34 -17.29
N HIS A 342 2.93 1.13 -16.49
CA HIS A 342 2.83 2.59 -16.45
C HIS A 342 3.93 3.24 -17.29
N GLY A 343 3.65 4.44 -17.80
CA GLY A 343 4.59 5.20 -18.63
C GLY A 343 5.82 5.74 -17.87
N ILE A 344 5.68 5.90 -16.56
CA ILE A 344 6.74 6.33 -15.64
C ILE A 344 6.59 5.57 -14.31
N PHE A 345 7.34 5.97 -13.28
CA PHE A 345 7.38 5.28 -12.00
C PHE A 345 6.00 5.16 -11.31
N VAL A 346 5.80 4.02 -10.65
CA VAL A 346 4.61 3.77 -9.82
C VAL A 346 4.73 4.58 -8.53
N THR A 347 3.73 5.42 -8.26
CA THR A 347 3.70 6.30 -7.08
C THR A 347 3.00 5.67 -5.89
N GLY A 348 1.99 4.84 -6.15
CA GLY A 348 1.20 4.21 -5.09
C GLY A 348 0.52 2.93 -5.54
N ILE A 349 0.25 2.08 -4.58
CA ILE A 349 -0.51 0.83 -4.75
C ILE A 349 -1.44 0.67 -3.55
N GLU A 350 -2.68 0.22 -3.81
CA GLU A 350 -3.64 -0.10 -2.76
C GLU A 350 -4.37 -1.40 -3.08
N PHE A 351 -4.50 -2.28 -2.08
CA PHE A 351 -5.30 -3.49 -2.19
C PHE A 351 -6.79 -3.18 -2.03
N LEU A 352 -7.62 -3.80 -2.84
CA LEU A 352 -9.07 -3.64 -2.81
C LEU A 352 -9.74 -4.70 -1.92
N ASP A 353 -10.87 -4.34 -1.32
CA ASP A 353 -11.61 -5.23 -0.45
C ASP A 353 -12.35 -6.32 -1.24
N ARG A 354 -12.34 -7.54 -0.69
CA ARG A 354 -13.12 -8.66 -1.22
C ARG A 354 -14.57 -8.68 -0.72
N SER A 355 -14.83 -8.02 0.39
CA SER A 355 -16.15 -7.88 0.97
C SER A 355 -16.49 -6.41 1.17
N ALA A 356 -17.74 -6.04 0.94
CA ALA A 356 -18.21 -4.68 1.15
C ALA A 356 -19.43 -4.67 2.08
N ARG A 357 -19.46 -3.69 2.97
CA ARG A 357 -20.64 -3.28 3.72
C ARG A 357 -20.75 -1.78 3.65
N ASP A 358 -21.84 -1.27 3.15
CA ASP A 358 -22.14 0.17 3.20
C ASP A 358 -23.62 0.41 3.51
N VAL A 359 -23.92 1.64 3.91
CA VAL A 359 -25.24 2.06 4.42
C VAL A 359 -26.35 1.97 3.37
N LEU A 360 -26.00 2.04 2.09
CA LEU A 360 -26.98 2.09 1.01
C LEU A 360 -27.40 0.71 0.51
N LEU A 361 -26.93 -0.34 1.15
CA LEU A 361 -27.41 -1.67 0.83
C LEU A 361 -28.78 -1.90 1.49
N PRO A 362 -29.76 -2.46 0.74
CA PRO A 362 -31.02 -2.87 1.34
C PRO A 362 -30.77 -3.70 2.60
N ARG A 363 -31.53 -3.41 3.67
CA ARG A 363 -31.38 -4.10 4.96
C ARG A 363 -31.36 -5.62 4.83
N ASP A 364 -32.15 -6.16 3.92
CA ASP A 364 -32.24 -7.60 3.65
C ASP A 364 -30.94 -8.20 3.10
N LEU A 365 -30.19 -7.45 2.30
CA LEU A 365 -28.87 -7.85 1.80
C LEU A 365 -27.78 -7.67 2.87
N ALA A 366 -27.89 -6.61 3.67
CA ALA A 366 -26.95 -6.38 4.81
C ALA A 366 -27.10 -7.47 5.88
N MET A 367 -28.28 -8.05 6.03
CA MET A 367 -28.57 -9.15 6.99
C MET A 367 -28.09 -10.51 6.49
N ARG A 368 -27.84 -10.70 5.20
CA ARG A 368 -27.41 -11.99 4.59
C ARG A 368 -25.93 -12.27 4.63
N GLY A 369 -25.11 -11.41 5.21
CA GLY A 369 -23.66 -11.57 5.33
C GLY A 369 -22.84 -10.53 4.56
N ALA A 370 -21.55 -10.77 4.40
CA ALA A 370 -20.65 -9.87 3.69
C ALA A 370 -21.02 -9.83 2.19
N LEU A 371 -21.22 -8.62 1.68
CA LEU A 371 -21.47 -8.40 0.26
C LEU A 371 -20.15 -8.44 -0.53
N PRO A 372 -20.20 -8.80 -1.83
CA PRO A 372 -19.02 -8.82 -2.66
C PRO A 372 -18.45 -7.40 -2.81
N GLY A 373 -17.19 -7.25 -2.48
CA GLY A 373 -16.41 -6.03 -2.72
C GLY A 373 -15.77 -6.01 -4.11
N PRO A 374 -15.01 -4.95 -4.45
CA PRO A 374 -14.37 -4.81 -5.76
C PRO A 374 -13.45 -5.97 -6.12
N ALA A 375 -12.83 -6.63 -5.14
CA ALA A 375 -11.92 -7.74 -5.37
C ALA A 375 -12.56 -9.14 -5.17
N ALA A 376 -13.91 -9.25 -5.05
CA ALA A 376 -14.58 -10.49 -4.66
C ALA A 376 -14.30 -11.67 -5.60
N ASN A 377 -14.20 -11.42 -6.90
CA ASN A 377 -14.04 -12.45 -7.94
C ASN A 377 -12.58 -12.91 -8.14
N TYR A 378 -11.66 -12.39 -7.35
CA TYR A 378 -10.23 -12.66 -7.50
C TYR A 378 -9.61 -13.04 -6.16
N ARG A 379 -8.45 -13.70 -6.20
CA ARG A 379 -7.64 -13.95 -5.02
C ARG A 379 -7.20 -12.64 -4.37
N ALA A 380 -6.80 -11.66 -5.20
CA ALA A 380 -6.59 -10.28 -4.84
C ALA A 380 -6.86 -9.37 -6.03
N SER A 381 -7.22 -8.12 -5.78
CA SER A 381 -7.17 -7.04 -6.75
C SER A 381 -6.48 -5.84 -6.11
N ILE A 382 -5.65 -5.17 -6.88
CA ILE A 382 -4.98 -3.95 -6.48
C ILE A 382 -5.22 -2.86 -7.52
N VAL A 383 -5.19 -1.63 -7.09
CA VAL A 383 -4.99 -0.48 -7.97
C VAL A 383 -3.57 0.02 -7.84
N SER A 384 -2.95 0.33 -8.97
CA SER A 384 -1.66 1.02 -9.04
C SER A 384 -1.82 2.37 -9.70
N LEU A 385 -1.04 3.33 -9.25
CA LEU A 385 -1.03 4.67 -9.81
C LEU A 385 0.36 5.09 -10.21
N SER A 386 0.39 6.08 -11.09
CA SER A 386 1.64 6.70 -11.52
C SER A 386 1.44 8.21 -11.68
N ALA A 387 2.55 8.94 -11.68
CA ALA A 387 2.55 10.36 -12.02
C ALA A 387 2.19 10.61 -13.50
N ASP A 388 2.04 9.55 -14.32
CA ASP A 388 1.45 9.59 -15.67
C ASP A 388 -0.07 9.80 -15.66
N LYS A 389 -0.68 9.98 -14.47
CA LYS A 389 -2.11 10.16 -14.18
C LYS A 389 -2.96 8.91 -14.33
N THR A 390 -2.42 7.77 -14.69
CA THR A 390 -3.21 6.55 -14.87
C THR A 390 -3.41 5.81 -13.57
N VAL A 391 -4.62 5.27 -13.39
CA VAL A 391 -5.00 4.32 -12.32
C VAL A 391 -5.31 3.00 -13.01
N GLN A 392 -4.49 1.98 -12.75
CA GLN A 392 -4.63 0.67 -13.37
C GLN A 392 -5.09 -0.38 -12.35
N LEU A 393 -5.90 -1.32 -12.82
CA LEU A 393 -6.40 -2.44 -12.05
C LEU A 393 -5.59 -3.71 -12.36
N HIS A 394 -5.06 -4.34 -11.35
CA HIS A 394 -4.42 -5.64 -11.45
C HIS A 394 -5.23 -6.66 -10.66
N SER A 395 -5.56 -7.78 -11.29
CA SER A 395 -6.34 -8.85 -10.66
C SER A 395 -5.55 -10.15 -10.66
N VAL A 396 -5.40 -10.74 -9.50
CA VAL A 396 -4.74 -12.03 -9.28
C VAL A 396 -5.81 -13.11 -9.24
N PRO A 397 -5.87 -14.03 -10.22
CA PRO A 397 -6.86 -15.09 -10.21
C PRO A 397 -6.60 -16.11 -9.08
N PHE A 398 -7.60 -16.90 -8.71
CA PHE A 398 -7.48 -17.92 -7.66
C PHE A 398 -6.54 -19.06 -8.01
N ASP A 399 -6.40 -19.36 -9.30
CA ASP A 399 -5.53 -20.39 -9.87
C ASP A 399 -4.11 -19.89 -10.19
N SER A 400 -3.74 -18.72 -9.72
CA SER A 400 -2.42 -18.09 -9.93
C SER A 400 -1.28 -18.81 -9.18
N SER A 401 -1.36 -20.15 -9.02
CA SER A 401 -0.19 -20.94 -8.68
C SER A 401 0.79 -20.83 -9.85
N THR A 402 2.04 -20.39 -9.58
CA THR A 402 3.10 -20.58 -10.59
C THR A 402 3.05 -22.04 -11.02
N PRO A 403 2.91 -22.35 -12.32
CA PRO A 403 3.02 -23.72 -12.76
C PRO A 403 4.35 -24.23 -12.20
N LEU A 404 4.31 -25.35 -11.48
CA LEU A 404 5.50 -26.06 -11.09
C LEU A 404 6.31 -26.22 -12.39
N SER A 405 7.38 -25.45 -12.53
CA SER A 405 8.35 -25.69 -13.61
C SER A 405 9.10 -26.99 -13.25
N VAL A 406 8.36 -28.07 -13.33
CA VAL A 406 8.96 -29.40 -13.20
C VAL A 406 9.78 -29.54 -14.48
N SER A 407 11.07 -29.28 -14.34
CA SER A 407 11.99 -29.46 -15.44
C SER A 407 11.74 -30.85 -15.98
N MET A 408 11.45 -30.99 -17.29
CA MET A 408 11.26 -32.28 -17.96
C MET A 408 12.44 -33.22 -17.67
N LEU A 409 13.62 -32.65 -17.42
CA LEU A 409 14.82 -33.37 -16.98
C LEU A 409 14.64 -34.00 -15.59
N LYS A 410 13.99 -33.28 -14.63
CA LYS A 410 13.68 -33.86 -13.30
C LYS A 410 12.64 -34.97 -13.40
N ILE A 411 11.61 -34.82 -14.25
CA ILE A 411 10.61 -35.86 -14.47
C ILE A 411 11.31 -37.08 -15.05
N GLY A 412 12.16 -36.90 -16.06
CA GLY A 412 12.93 -38.00 -16.68
C GLY A 412 13.84 -38.70 -15.67
N LEU A 413 14.54 -37.95 -14.81
CA LEU A 413 15.41 -38.50 -13.77
C LEU A 413 14.61 -39.28 -12.71
N TRP A 414 13.48 -38.78 -12.24
CA TRP A 414 12.62 -39.50 -11.31
C TRP A 414 12.00 -40.75 -11.95
N SER A 415 11.56 -40.68 -13.21
CA SER A 415 11.02 -41.81 -13.93
C SER A 415 12.09 -42.92 -14.13
N LEU A 416 13.32 -42.53 -14.43
CA LEU A 416 14.44 -43.47 -14.54
C LEU A 416 14.77 -44.12 -13.19
N LEU A 417 14.75 -43.36 -12.13
CA LEU A 417 15.03 -43.82 -10.76
C LEU A 417 13.95 -44.79 -10.27
N PHE A 418 12.67 -44.53 -10.55
CA PHE A 418 11.56 -45.43 -10.29
C PHE A 418 11.65 -46.69 -11.13
N TYR A 419 12.04 -46.59 -12.41
CA TYR A 419 12.23 -47.73 -13.27
C TYR A 419 13.36 -48.64 -12.77
N LEU A 420 14.50 -48.07 -12.39
CA LEU A 420 15.63 -48.82 -11.82
C LEU A 420 15.27 -49.49 -10.49
N LEU A 421 14.54 -48.80 -9.63
CA LEU A 421 14.04 -49.35 -8.36
C LEU A 421 13.08 -50.53 -8.59
N PHE A 422 12.15 -50.37 -9.51
CA PHE A 422 11.22 -51.44 -9.89
C PHE A 422 11.95 -52.65 -10.48
N TRP A 423 12.95 -52.43 -11.36
CA TRP A 423 13.74 -53.49 -11.98
C TRP A 423 14.58 -54.23 -10.94
N THR A 424 15.17 -53.55 -9.98
CA THR A 424 15.90 -54.21 -8.88
C THR A 424 14.99 -55.04 -8.00
N ILE A 425 13.80 -54.57 -7.65
CA ILE A 425 12.83 -55.32 -6.86
C ILE A 425 12.36 -56.55 -7.65
N ALA A 426 12.03 -56.41 -8.95
CA ALA A 426 11.60 -57.50 -9.81
C ALA A 426 12.68 -58.53 -10.06
N SER A 427 13.96 -58.21 -9.93
CA SER A 427 15.08 -59.17 -10.07
C SER A 427 15.39 -59.92 -8.77
N TYR A 428 14.76 -59.54 -7.63
CA TYR A 428 14.89 -60.24 -6.34
C TYR A 428 13.68 -61.10 -5.99
N ILE A 429 12.61 -61.05 -6.77
CA ILE A 429 11.43 -61.93 -6.70
C ILE A 429 11.55 -63.01 -7.78
#